data_c5b7842615cfe4f1803bc5ac48e37315
#
_entry.id   c5b7842615cfe4f1803bc5ac48e37315
#
_cell.length_a   1.000
_cell.length_b   1.000
_cell.length_c   1.000
_cell.angle_alpha   90.00
_cell.angle_beta   90.00
_cell.angle_gamma   90.00
#
_symmetry.space_group_name_H-M   'P 1'
#
loop_
_entity.id
_entity.type
_entity.pdbx_description
1 polymer ?
#
loop_
_entity_poly.entity_id
_entity_poly.type
_entity_poly.pdbx_seq_one_letter_code
_entity_poly.pdbx_strand_id
1 'polypeptide(L)'
;TYPHANGQTYPFDMPVEECGNMLILTTAIALREGNADYAREHWKTLGVWANYLLKEGLDPENQLCTDDFAGHLAHNANLSIKAIIGIAGYGKLAEMLGDKEQAVRYVSAAREMAEKWERMADDGDHYRLTFDRENTWSQKYNLVWDRVLGLHIFPDRIARKEVAFYLSRQQPFGLPLDSRKTYTKIDWILWTACLADTQEDFSHLLSPAYKYVNETEPRVPLTDWYEATDGRSINMRARSVVGGFFMKMLEKQMYKPSFRPEPAEEPVVEAKSTYRNPVIDYSLPDPTIIKADDGYFYLYATEDIRNTPIHRSRNLVDWEEIGTAFTEETRPTFEPKGGLWAPDINYINGQYVLYY
;
A
#
# COMPACT_ATOMS: atom_id res chain seq x y z
N THR A 1 15.65 12.32 -9.60
CA THR A 1 16.30 11.12 -9.02
C THR A 1 15.54 10.75 -7.78
N TYR A 2 15.04 9.55 -7.73
CA TYR A 2 14.36 9.04 -6.53
C TYR A 2 15.23 9.26 -5.27
N PRO A 3 14.68 9.71 -4.13
CA PRO A 3 13.27 9.96 -3.86
C PRO A 3 12.78 11.40 -4.17
N HIS A 4 13.57 12.22 -4.85
CA HIS A 4 13.23 13.62 -5.10
C HIS A 4 12.18 13.76 -6.20
N ALA A 5 11.02 14.32 -5.85
CA ALA A 5 10.07 14.85 -6.81
C ALA A 5 10.62 16.19 -7.34
N ASN A 6 11.09 16.20 -8.58
CA ASN A 6 11.72 17.37 -9.21
C ASN A 6 10.73 18.27 -9.95
N GLY A 7 9.44 17.96 -9.86
CA GLY A 7 8.37 18.68 -10.57
C GLY A 7 8.32 18.45 -12.08
N GLN A 8 9.12 17.54 -12.61
CA GLN A 8 9.10 17.18 -14.04
C GLN A 8 8.07 16.06 -14.26
N THR A 9 7.33 16.16 -15.35
CA THR A 9 6.47 15.09 -15.82
C THR A 9 7.32 13.90 -16.24
N TYR A 10 6.92 12.70 -15.83
CA TYR A 10 7.55 11.46 -16.27
C TYR A 10 7.35 11.31 -17.78
N PRO A 11 8.42 11.10 -18.56
CA PRO A 11 8.34 11.15 -20.03
C PRO A 11 7.72 9.90 -20.66
N PHE A 12 7.43 8.87 -19.88
CA PHE A 12 6.87 7.61 -20.36
C PHE A 12 5.48 7.44 -19.77
N ASP A 13 4.48 7.46 -20.63
CA ASP A 13 3.08 7.40 -20.21
C ASP A 13 2.68 6.02 -19.71
N MET A 14 1.94 6.01 -18.62
CA MET A 14 1.27 4.83 -18.09
C MET A 14 -0.17 5.16 -17.65
N PRO A 15 -1.02 5.66 -18.57
CA PRO A 15 -2.29 6.26 -18.22
C PRO A 15 -3.30 5.28 -17.61
N VAL A 16 -3.32 4.01 -18.04
CA VAL A 16 -4.19 2.99 -17.45
C VAL A 16 -3.75 2.65 -16.03
N GLU A 17 -2.43 2.56 -15.81
CA GLU A 17 -1.83 2.32 -14.50
C GLU A 17 -2.22 3.41 -13.51
N GLU A 18 -1.95 4.66 -13.88
CA GLU A 18 -2.15 5.81 -12.99
C GLU A 18 -3.63 6.07 -12.68
N CYS A 19 -4.50 6.02 -13.69
CA CYS A 19 -5.94 6.14 -13.48
C CYS A 19 -6.46 5.03 -12.55
N GLY A 20 -6.02 3.79 -12.76
CA GLY A 20 -6.38 2.65 -11.92
C GLY A 20 -5.90 2.81 -10.48
N ASN A 21 -4.63 3.20 -10.28
CA ASN A 21 -4.06 3.44 -8.96
C ASN A 21 -4.85 4.49 -8.18
N MET A 22 -5.16 5.62 -8.80
CA MET A 22 -5.85 6.72 -8.12
C MET A 22 -7.29 6.36 -7.75
N LEU A 23 -8.01 5.63 -8.59
CA LEU A 23 -9.36 5.18 -8.27
C LEU A 23 -9.38 4.13 -7.16
N ILE A 24 -8.46 3.16 -7.20
CA ILE A 24 -8.30 2.14 -6.16
C ILE A 24 -7.94 2.79 -4.82
N LEU A 25 -6.96 3.69 -4.81
CA LEU A 25 -6.52 4.38 -3.60
C LEU A 25 -7.66 5.23 -3.00
N THR A 26 -8.36 6.01 -3.82
CA THR A 26 -9.49 6.83 -3.35
C THR A 26 -10.61 5.97 -2.78
N THR A 27 -10.88 4.82 -3.39
CA THR A 27 -11.86 3.85 -2.88
C THR A 27 -11.42 3.26 -1.54
N ALA A 28 -10.14 2.91 -1.40
CA ALA A 28 -9.58 2.39 -0.16
C ALA A 28 -9.69 3.42 0.99
N ILE A 29 -9.39 4.70 0.72
CA ILE A 29 -9.54 5.79 1.68
C ILE A 29 -11.01 5.90 2.12
N ALA A 30 -11.95 6.01 1.16
CA ALA A 30 -13.36 6.15 1.47
C ALA A 30 -13.92 4.98 2.30
N LEU A 31 -13.54 3.74 1.96
CA LEU A 31 -13.94 2.55 2.71
C LEU A 31 -13.34 2.55 4.11
N ARG A 32 -12.10 2.99 4.27
CA ARG A 32 -11.44 3.07 5.57
C ARG A 32 -12.03 4.14 6.47
N GLU A 33 -12.35 5.30 5.90
CA GLU A 33 -12.98 6.42 6.62
C GLU A 33 -14.47 6.23 6.86
N GLY A 34 -15.11 5.32 6.11
CA GLY A 34 -16.55 5.08 6.15
C GLY A 34 -17.39 6.22 5.54
N ASN A 35 -16.75 7.10 4.77
CA ASN A 35 -17.39 8.17 4.01
C ASN A 35 -16.63 8.44 2.71
N ALA A 36 -17.25 9.14 1.76
CA ALA A 36 -16.65 9.48 0.47
C ALA A 36 -16.44 10.99 0.27
N ASP A 37 -16.20 11.74 1.35
CA ASP A 37 -16.09 13.21 1.28
C ASP A 37 -14.88 13.65 0.47
N TYR A 38 -13.73 12.98 0.65
CA TYR A 38 -12.55 13.21 -0.19
C TYR A 38 -12.84 12.94 -1.68
N ALA A 39 -13.54 11.86 -2.00
CA ALA A 39 -13.93 11.57 -3.38
C ALA A 39 -14.88 12.63 -3.94
N ARG A 40 -15.78 13.18 -3.12
CA ARG A 40 -16.71 14.26 -3.52
C ARG A 40 -15.96 15.49 -4.00
N GLU A 41 -14.93 15.90 -3.28
CA GLU A 41 -14.10 17.08 -3.66
C GLU A 41 -13.42 16.90 -5.02
N HIS A 42 -13.07 15.67 -5.37
CA HIS A 42 -12.34 15.33 -6.58
C HIS A 42 -13.21 14.65 -7.66
N TRP A 43 -14.54 14.62 -7.47
CA TRP A 43 -15.46 13.79 -8.25
C TRP A 43 -15.34 13.99 -9.76
N LYS A 44 -15.17 15.22 -10.21
CA LYS A 44 -15.00 15.54 -11.63
C LYS A 44 -13.73 14.87 -12.20
N THR A 45 -12.63 14.92 -11.50
CA THR A 45 -11.35 14.32 -11.93
C THR A 45 -11.43 12.79 -11.92
N LEU A 46 -11.99 12.21 -10.85
CA LEU A 46 -12.21 10.77 -10.75
C LEU A 46 -13.08 10.25 -11.90
N GLY A 47 -14.13 11.00 -12.28
CA GLY A 47 -14.99 10.68 -13.42
C GLY A 47 -14.26 10.69 -14.76
N VAL A 48 -13.30 11.60 -14.97
CA VAL A 48 -12.46 11.60 -16.18
C VAL A 48 -11.63 10.32 -16.25
N TRP A 49 -10.99 9.93 -15.17
CA TRP A 49 -10.18 8.72 -15.10
C TRP A 49 -11.02 7.44 -15.27
N ALA A 50 -12.18 7.38 -14.61
CA ALA A 50 -13.08 6.23 -14.75
C ALA A 50 -13.58 6.06 -16.19
N ASN A 51 -13.96 7.15 -16.87
CA ASN A 51 -14.38 7.09 -18.27
C ASN A 51 -13.23 6.72 -19.21
N TYR A 52 -12.01 7.16 -18.92
CA TYR A 52 -10.83 6.73 -19.66
C TYR A 52 -10.63 5.22 -19.55
N LEU A 53 -10.70 4.66 -18.31
CA LEU A 53 -10.54 3.24 -18.08
C LEU A 53 -11.65 2.40 -18.72
N LEU A 54 -12.91 2.90 -18.77
CA LEU A 54 -14.00 2.23 -19.49
C LEU A 54 -13.68 2.05 -20.97
N LYS A 55 -12.96 3.00 -21.56
CA LYS A 55 -12.63 2.98 -22.99
C LYS A 55 -11.36 2.17 -23.27
N GLU A 56 -10.32 2.38 -22.49
CA GLU A 56 -8.95 1.91 -22.82
C GLU A 56 -8.45 0.80 -21.88
N GLY A 57 -9.18 0.50 -20.79
CA GLY A 57 -8.63 -0.34 -19.70
C GLY A 57 -8.80 -1.85 -19.90
N LEU A 58 -9.72 -2.32 -20.76
CA LEU A 58 -9.92 -3.76 -20.95
C LEU A 58 -8.75 -4.40 -21.71
N ASP A 59 -8.31 -3.77 -22.77
CA ASP A 59 -7.19 -4.22 -23.60
C ASP A 59 -6.19 -3.07 -23.78
N PRO A 60 -5.30 -2.86 -22.79
CA PRO A 60 -4.42 -1.70 -22.78
C PRO A 60 -3.46 -1.66 -23.97
N GLU A 61 -3.34 -0.49 -24.62
CA GLU A 61 -2.35 -0.27 -25.64
C GLU A 61 -0.91 -0.38 -25.09
N ASN A 62 0.09 -0.29 -25.97
CA ASN A 62 1.50 -0.37 -25.60
C ASN A 62 1.91 0.79 -24.70
N GLN A 63 2.01 0.54 -23.41
CA GLN A 63 2.36 1.49 -22.37
C GLN A 63 3.19 0.84 -21.27
N LEU A 64 3.75 1.63 -20.37
CA LEU A 64 4.33 1.15 -19.13
C LEU A 64 3.22 0.79 -18.12
N CYS A 65 3.58 -0.02 -17.16
CA CYS A 65 2.80 -0.29 -15.95
C CYS A 65 3.74 -0.22 -14.74
N THR A 66 3.25 -0.60 -13.58
CA THR A 66 4.05 -0.66 -12.36
C THR A 66 5.34 -1.49 -12.50
N ASP A 67 5.37 -2.43 -13.45
CA ASP A 67 6.55 -3.21 -13.82
C ASP A 67 7.37 -2.51 -14.92
N ASP A 68 7.53 -1.20 -14.86
CA ASP A 68 8.23 -0.36 -15.84
C ASP A 68 9.65 -0.84 -16.14
N PHE A 69 10.34 -1.41 -15.16
CA PHE A 69 11.65 -2.05 -15.33
C PHE A 69 11.65 -3.24 -16.31
N ALA A 70 10.49 -3.83 -16.55
CA ALA A 70 10.29 -4.90 -17.54
C ALA A 70 9.93 -4.39 -18.94
N GLY A 71 9.79 -3.06 -19.10
CA GLY A 71 9.52 -2.37 -20.35
C GLY A 71 8.03 -2.25 -20.69
N HIS A 72 7.77 -1.61 -21.84
CA HIS A 72 6.43 -1.44 -22.39
C HIS A 72 5.82 -2.77 -22.79
N LEU A 73 4.50 -2.92 -22.56
CA LEU A 73 3.76 -4.11 -22.89
C LEU A 73 2.32 -3.74 -23.27
N ALA A 74 1.94 -4.07 -24.51
CA ALA A 74 0.54 -4.03 -24.95
C ALA A 74 -0.22 -5.27 -24.47
N HIS A 75 -1.53 -5.18 -24.44
CA HIS A 75 -2.43 -6.32 -24.14
C HIS A 75 -2.19 -6.94 -22.76
N ASN A 76 -1.67 -6.16 -21.80
CA ASN A 76 -1.26 -6.62 -20.48
C ASN A 76 -2.46 -7.03 -19.62
N ALA A 77 -2.61 -8.34 -19.37
CA ALA A 77 -3.74 -8.90 -18.64
C ALA A 77 -3.79 -8.42 -17.17
N ASN A 78 -2.63 -8.26 -16.50
CA ASN A 78 -2.61 -7.78 -15.11
C ASN A 78 -2.91 -6.27 -15.00
N LEU A 79 -2.51 -5.47 -15.99
CA LEU A 79 -2.88 -4.05 -16.07
C LEU A 79 -4.38 -3.86 -16.31
N SER A 80 -4.98 -4.71 -17.15
CA SER A 80 -6.43 -4.74 -17.37
C SER A 80 -7.21 -5.02 -16.07
N ILE A 81 -6.73 -5.94 -15.21
CA ILE A 81 -7.33 -6.19 -13.89
C ILE A 81 -7.35 -4.90 -13.05
N LYS A 82 -6.26 -4.15 -13.02
CA LYS A 82 -6.20 -2.87 -12.29
C LYS A 82 -7.26 -1.88 -12.79
N ALA A 83 -7.40 -1.74 -14.10
CA ALA A 83 -8.42 -0.88 -14.70
C ALA A 83 -9.84 -1.29 -14.29
N ILE A 84 -10.16 -2.58 -14.39
CA ILE A 84 -11.48 -3.13 -14.04
C ILE A 84 -11.82 -2.87 -12.57
N ILE A 85 -10.86 -3.11 -11.68
CA ILE A 85 -11.03 -2.85 -10.24
C ILE A 85 -11.17 -1.34 -9.97
N GLY A 86 -10.42 -0.49 -10.67
CA GLY A 86 -10.55 0.96 -10.58
C GLY A 86 -11.93 1.45 -10.98
N ILE A 87 -12.51 0.91 -12.07
CA ILE A 87 -13.87 1.20 -12.53
C ILE A 87 -14.90 0.78 -11.47
N ALA A 88 -14.76 -0.43 -10.92
CA ALA A 88 -15.63 -0.92 -9.86
C ALA A 88 -15.53 -0.05 -8.60
N GLY A 89 -14.31 0.36 -8.23
CA GLY A 89 -14.06 1.30 -7.14
C GLY A 89 -14.78 2.62 -7.32
N TYR A 90 -14.73 3.20 -8.53
CA TYR A 90 -15.50 4.41 -8.84
C TYR A 90 -17.02 4.20 -8.67
N GLY A 91 -17.54 3.05 -9.12
CA GLY A 91 -18.94 2.68 -8.88
C GLY A 91 -19.26 2.57 -7.38
N LYS A 92 -18.36 2.05 -6.56
CA LYS A 92 -18.51 1.99 -5.10
C LYS A 92 -18.50 3.38 -4.46
N LEU A 93 -17.64 4.27 -4.92
CA LEU A 93 -17.65 5.68 -4.49
C LEU A 93 -18.96 6.37 -4.86
N ALA A 94 -19.51 6.14 -6.06
CA ALA A 94 -20.81 6.66 -6.47
C ALA A 94 -21.94 6.18 -5.55
N GLU A 95 -21.94 4.89 -5.18
CA GLU A 95 -22.88 4.33 -4.20
C GLU A 95 -22.78 5.06 -2.85
N MET A 96 -21.57 5.26 -2.32
CA MET A 96 -21.34 5.97 -1.05
C MET A 96 -21.77 7.44 -1.10
N LEU A 97 -21.71 8.06 -2.28
CA LEU A 97 -22.18 9.43 -2.52
C LEU A 97 -23.69 9.53 -2.79
N GLY A 98 -24.39 8.40 -2.87
CA GLY A 98 -25.82 8.32 -3.10
C GLY A 98 -26.23 8.35 -4.58
N ASP A 99 -25.28 8.36 -5.52
CA ASP A 99 -25.53 8.29 -6.96
C ASP A 99 -25.71 6.84 -7.42
N LYS A 100 -26.92 6.32 -7.25
CA LYS A 100 -27.27 4.93 -7.56
C LYS A 100 -27.15 4.59 -9.05
N GLU A 101 -27.43 5.57 -9.92
CA GLU A 101 -27.37 5.36 -11.37
C GLU A 101 -25.94 5.11 -11.82
N GLN A 102 -25.01 5.98 -11.43
CA GLN A 102 -23.59 5.78 -11.73
C GLN A 102 -23.02 4.54 -11.02
N ALA A 103 -23.42 4.27 -9.78
CA ALA A 103 -22.98 3.06 -9.08
C ALA A 103 -23.32 1.79 -9.88
N VAL A 104 -24.56 1.64 -10.32
CA VAL A 104 -24.98 0.49 -11.13
C VAL A 104 -24.25 0.46 -12.46
N ARG A 105 -24.13 1.58 -13.15
CA ARG A 105 -23.46 1.70 -14.45
C ARG A 105 -22.02 1.19 -14.40
N TYR A 106 -21.23 1.70 -13.47
CA TYR A 106 -19.79 1.38 -13.42
C TYR A 106 -19.52 -0.02 -12.86
N VAL A 107 -20.27 -0.47 -11.86
CA VAL A 107 -20.14 -1.83 -11.33
C VAL A 107 -20.56 -2.88 -12.39
N SER A 108 -21.65 -2.64 -13.13
CA SER A 108 -22.07 -3.54 -14.21
C SER A 108 -21.03 -3.60 -15.33
N ALA A 109 -20.51 -2.44 -15.74
CA ALA A 109 -19.45 -2.39 -16.75
C ALA A 109 -18.18 -3.13 -16.30
N ALA A 110 -17.77 -2.96 -15.05
CA ALA A 110 -16.62 -3.69 -14.49
C ALA A 110 -16.83 -5.22 -14.52
N ARG A 111 -18.02 -5.71 -14.18
CA ARG A 111 -18.36 -7.14 -14.26
C ARG A 111 -18.32 -7.67 -15.68
N GLU A 112 -18.92 -6.95 -16.63
CA GLU A 112 -18.86 -7.33 -18.05
C GLU A 112 -17.42 -7.36 -18.58
N MET A 113 -16.59 -6.38 -18.15
CA MET A 113 -15.18 -6.36 -18.50
C MET A 113 -14.43 -7.54 -17.86
N ALA A 114 -14.71 -7.90 -16.61
CA ALA A 114 -14.10 -9.05 -15.95
C ALA A 114 -14.44 -10.39 -16.64
N GLU A 115 -15.69 -10.55 -17.11
CA GLU A 115 -16.08 -11.73 -17.90
C GLU A 115 -15.38 -11.78 -19.26
N LYS A 116 -15.21 -10.63 -19.91
CA LYS A 116 -14.43 -10.55 -21.16
C LYS A 116 -12.97 -10.86 -20.91
N TRP A 117 -12.40 -10.27 -19.86
CA TRP A 117 -11.02 -10.50 -19.43
C TRP A 117 -10.75 -11.99 -19.23
N GLU A 118 -11.62 -12.70 -18.51
CA GLU A 118 -11.46 -14.13 -18.25
C GLU A 118 -11.36 -14.94 -19.55
N ARG A 119 -12.22 -14.63 -20.52
CA ARG A 119 -12.17 -15.30 -21.84
C ARG A 119 -10.94 -14.95 -22.67
N MET A 120 -10.50 -13.69 -22.61
CA MET A 120 -9.33 -13.21 -23.39
C MET A 120 -8.02 -13.74 -22.82
N ALA A 121 -7.93 -13.84 -21.49
CA ALA A 121 -6.70 -14.26 -20.81
C ALA A 121 -6.57 -15.77 -20.64
N ASP A 122 -7.63 -16.56 -20.83
CA ASP A 122 -7.63 -17.99 -20.54
C ASP A 122 -6.59 -18.76 -21.38
N ASP A 123 -5.79 -19.58 -20.69
CA ASP A 123 -4.75 -20.43 -21.28
C ASP A 123 -4.72 -21.82 -20.62
N GLY A 124 -5.91 -22.35 -20.32
CA GLY A 124 -6.10 -23.68 -19.74
C GLY A 124 -5.92 -23.68 -18.23
N ASP A 125 -4.75 -24.01 -17.72
CA ASP A 125 -4.47 -24.10 -16.28
C ASP A 125 -4.05 -22.78 -15.63
N HIS A 126 -3.91 -21.69 -16.40
CA HIS A 126 -3.52 -20.35 -15.97
C HIS A 126 -4.12 -19.25 -16.85
N TYR A 127 -3.77 -17.99 -16.57
CA TYR A 127 -4.09 -16.84 -17.42
C TYR A 127 -2.84 -16.19 -17.98
N ARG A 128 -2.92 -15.75 -19.23
CA ARG A 128 -1.82 -15.19 -20.04
C ARG A 128 -1.20 -13.96 -19.42
N LEU A 129 0.05 -13.69 -19.75
CA LEU A 129 0.72 -12.40 -19.51
C LEU A 129 0.07 -11.27 -20.32
N THR A 130 -0.12 -11.53 -21.63
CA THR A 130 -0.81 -10.65 -22.57
C THR A 130 -1.86 -11.43 -23.36
N PHE A 131 -2.95 -10.79 -23.71
CA PHE A 131 -4.09 -11.45 -24.38
C PHE A 131 -3.73 -12.10 -25.72
N ASP A 132 -2.72 -11.57 -26.40
CA ASP A 132 -2.28 -12.02 -27.73
C ASP A 132 -1.22 -13.13 -27.73
N ARG A 133 -0.73 -13.59 -26.55
CA ARG A 133 0.37 -14.55 -26.45
C ARG A 133 0.02 -15.76 -25.60
N GLU A 134 -0.20 -16.88 -26.26
CA GLU A 134 -0.39 -18.18 -25.64
C GLU A 134 0.89 -18.69 -24.95
N ASN A 135 0.74 -19.57 -23.97
CA ASN A 135 1.81 -20.17 -23.19
C ASN A 135 2.66 -19.15 -22.41
N THR A 136 2.07 -17.99 -22.09
CA THR A 136 2.68 -16.96 -21.26
C THR A 136 1.89 -16.75 -19.98
N TRP A 137 2.54 -16.35 -18.90
CA TRP A 137 1.88 -16.10 -17.62
C TRP A 137 2.55 -14.94 -16.86
N SER A 138 1.84 -14.36 -15.93
CA SER A 138 2.37 -13.38 -14.99
C SER A 138 1.67 -13.48 -13.65
N GLN A 139 2.27 -12.95 -12.57
CA GLN A 139 1.56 -12.76 -11.34
C GLN A 139 0.39 -11.78 -11.56
N LYS A 140 -0.83 -12.19 -11.21
CA LYS A 140 -2.03 -11.34 -11.28
C LYS A 140 -2.26 -10.63 -9.94
N TYR A 141 -1.20 -10.03 -9.41
CA TYR A 141 -1.17 -9.42 -8.08
C TYR A 141 -2.24 -8.32 -7.91
N ASN A 142 -2.66 -7.67 -8.98
CA ASN A 142 -3.72 -6.65 -8.91
C ASN A 142 -5.07 -7.20 -8.45
N LEU A 143 -5.35 -8.51 -8.59
CA LEU A 143 -6.56 -9.15 -8.06
C LEU A 143 -6.72 -8.96 -6.54
N VAL A 144 -5.62 -8.71 -5.81
CA VAL A 144 -5.67 -8.49 -4.37
C VAL A 144 -6.60 -7.35 -3.98
N TRP A 145 -6.70 -6.33 -4.81
CA TRP A 145 -7.54 -5.16 -4.53
C TRP A 145 -9.04 -5.45 -4.62
N ASP A 146 -9.44 -6.38 -5.48
CA ASP A 146 -10.83 -6.85 -5.50
C ASP A 146 -11.22 -7.48 -4.15
N ARG A 147 -10.31 -8.27 -3.58
CA ARG A 147 -10.47 -8.92 -2.27
C ARG A 147 -10.37 -7.92 -1.12
N VAL A 148 -9.34 -7.08 -1.09
CA VAL A 148 -9.09 -6.09 -0.01
C VAL A 148 -10.22 -5.06 0.07
N LEU A 149 -10.75 -4.60 -1.06
CA LEU A 149 -11.84 -3.63 -1.12
C LEU A 149 -13.23 -4.27 -1.03
N GLY A 150 -13.32 -5.60 -1.07
CA GLY A 150 -14.60 -6.33 -1.00
C GLY A 150 -15.54 -6.03 -2.18
N LEU A 151 -15.01 -5.80 -3.37
CA LEU A 151 -15.80 -5.43 -4.54
C LEU A 151 -16.45 -6.63 -5.23
N HIS A 152 -15.82 -7.82 -5.15
CA HIS A 152 -16.32 -9.09 -5.70
C HIS A 152 -16.68 -9.00 -7.18
N ILE A 153 -15.78 -8.45 -7.99
CA ILE A 153 -15.91 -8.29 -9.43
C ILE A 153 -15.43 -9.53 -10.16
N PHE A 154 -14.27 -10.05 -9.75
CA PHE A 154 -13.72 -11.27 -10.31
C PHE A 154 -14.19 -12.50 -9.54
N PRO A 155 -14.67 -13.57 -10.22
CA PRO A 155 -14.99 -14.82 -9.54
C PRO A 155 -13.78 -15.45 -8.84
N ASP A 156 -13.98 -15.99 -7.64
CA ASP A 156 -12.91 -16.64 -6.84
C ASP A 156 -12.15 -17.74 -7.57
N ARG A 157 -12.78 -18.41 -8.54
CA ARG A 157 -12.13 -19.43 -9.36
C ARG A 157 -10.90 -18.92 -10.10
N ILE A 158 -10.88 -17.62 -10.45
CA ILE A 158 -9.75 -16.99 -11.14
C ILE A 158 -8.53 -16.98 -10.23
N ALA A 159 -8.69 -16.48 -9.00
CA ALA A 159 -7.62 -16.48 -8.02
C ALA A 159 -7.15 -17.91 -7.66
N ARG A 160 -8.09 -18.85 -7.48
CA ARG A 160 -7.76 -20.26 -7.19
C ARG A 160 -6.95 -20.91 -8.31
N LYS A 161 -7.33 -20.70 -9.57
CA LYS A 161 -6.62 -21.20 -10.75
C LYS A 161 -5.19 -20.66 -10.79
N GLU A 162 -5.01 -19.35 -10.61
CA GLU A 162 -3.72 -18.70 -10.58
C GLU A 162 -2.85 -19.18 -9.41
N VAL A 163 -3.38 -19.27 -8.19
CA VAL A 163 -2.65 -19.78 -7.03
C VAL A 163 -2.16 -21.20 -7.25
N ALA A 164 -3.01 -22.09 -7.74
CA ALA A 164 -2.62 -23.47 -8.04
C ALA A 164 -1.49 -23.53 -9.08
N PHE A 165 -1.56 -22.70 -10.12
CA PHE A 165 -0.50 -22.60 -11.12
C PHE A 165 0.79 -22.03 -10.52
N TYR A 166 0.73 -20.95 -9.72
CA TYR A 166 1.90 -20.33 -9.11
C TYR A 166 2.66 -21.25 -8.16
N LEU A 167 1.95 -22.08 -7.39
CA LEU A 167 2.58 -23.08 -6.51
C LEU A 167 3.46 -24.05 -7.31
N SER A 168 3.09 -24.35 -8.56
CA SER A 168 3.90 -25.20 -9.45
C SER A 168 5.09 -24.48 -10.11
N ARG A 169 5.15 -23.15 -10.03
CA ARG A 169 6.16 -22.29 -10.67
C ARG A 169 7.16 -21.68 -9.71
N GLN A 170 7.03 -21.94 -8.41
CA GLN A 170 7.94 -21.46 -7.39
C GLN A 170 9.38 -21.83 -7.67
N GLN A 171 10.26 -20.87 -7.46
CA GLN A 171 11.70 -21.02 -7.43
C GLN A 171 12.22 -21.02 -5.99
N PRO A 172 13.49 -21.36 -5.72
CA PRO A 172 14.03 -21.43 -4.36
C PRO A 172 13.85 -20.16 -3.51
N PHE A 173 13.73 -19.00 -4.15
CA PHE A 173 13.59 -17.69 -3.47
C PHE A 173 12.29 -16.94 -3.82
N GLY A 174 11.34 -17.56 -4.49
CA GLY A 174 10.04 -16.97 -4.75
C GLY A 174 9.47 -17.29 -6.13
N LEU A 175 8.32 -16.73 -6.37
CA LEU A 175 7.64 -16.84 -7.66
C LEU A 175 8.22 -15.79 -8.64
N PRO A 176 8.69 -16.17 -9.84
CA PRO A 176 9.04 -15.20 -10.88
C PRO A 176 7.89 -14.23 -11.17
N LEU A 177 8.21 -13.02 -11.63
CA LEU A 177 7.20 -12.02 -11.97
C LEU A 177 6.27 -12.51 -13.10
N ASP A 178 6.87 -13.09 -14.11
CA ASP A 178 6.18 -13.61 -15.29
C ASP A 178 7.07 -14.60 -16.07
N SER A 179 6.53 -15.11 -17.18
CA SER A 179 7.20 -16.11 -18.02
C SER A 179 8.41 -15.60 -18.81
N ARG A 180 8.71 -14.29 -18.80
CA ARG A 180 9.80 -13.71 -19.59
C ARG A 180 11.17 -13.86 -18.94
N LYS A 181 11.24 -13.84 -17.60
CA LYS A 181 12.47 -13.82 -16.80
C LYS A 181 12.29 -14.57 -15.48
N THR A 182 13.41 -14.81 -14.79
CA THR A 182 13.45 -15.46 -13.49
C THR A 182 13.45 -14.48 -12.31
N TYR A 183 13.56 -13.20 -12.57
CA TYR A 183 13.47 -12.19 -11.51
C TYR A 183 12.06 -11.99 -11.00
N THR A 184 11.97 -11.41 -9.82
CA THR A 184 10.71 -11.08 -9.16
C THR A 184 10.80 -9.81 -8.33
N LYS A 185 9.65 -9.40 -7.78
CA LYS A 185 9.51 -8.33 -6.81
C LYS A 185 8.86 -8.87 -5.55
N ILE A 186 9.47 -8.61 -4.39
CA ILE A 186 8.97 -9.16 -3.13
C ILE A 186 7.58 -8.67 -2.77
N ASP A 187 7.28 -7.40 -3.02
CA ASP A 187 5.97 -6.79 -2.82
C ASP A 187 4.87 -7.53 -3.59
N TRP A 188 5.12 -7.88 -4.87
CA TRP A 188 4.11 -8.58 -5.68
C TRP A 188 3.90 -10.04 -5.24
N ILE A 189 4.94 -10.71 -4.77
CA ILE A 189 4.78 -12.05 -4.16
C ILE A 189 3.86 -11.98 -2.95
N LEU A 190 4.04 -10.97 -2.09
CA LEU A 190 3.23 -10.78 -0.89
C LEU A 190 1.77 -10.44 -1.21
N TRP A 191 1.53 -9.64 -2.25
CA TRP A 191 0.18 -9.38 -2.73
C TRP A 191 -0.44 -10.64 -3.33
N THR A 192 0.31 -11.37 -4.16
CA THR A 192 -0.13 -12.63 -4.79
C THR A 192 -0.43 -13.70 -3.73
N ALA A 193 0.36 -13.79 -2.66
CA ALA A 193 0.11 -14.71 -1.57
C ALA A 193 -1.25 -14.44 -0.88
N CYS A 194 -1.70 -13.17 -0.82
CA CYS A 194 -3.03 -12.83 -0.28
C CYS A 194 -4.20 -13.36 -1.14
N LEU A 195 -3.95 -13.85 -2.36
CA LEU A 195 -4.97 -14.51 -3.19
C LEU A 195 -5.28 -15.94 -2.73
N ALA A 196 -4.42 -16.54 -1.92
CA ALA A 196 -4.62 -17.90 -1.41
C ALA A 196 -5.83 -17.97 -0.46
N ASP A 197 -6.63 -19.04 -0.63
CA ASP A 197 -7.79 -19.29 0.22
C ASP A 197 -7.40 -20.03 1.51
N THR A 198 -6.29 -20.76 1.50
CA THR A 198 -5.80 -21.52 2.66
C THR A 198 -4.54 -20.91 3.26
N GLN A 199 -4.34 -21.12 4.57
CA GLN A 199 -3.11 -20.73 5.22
C GLN A 199 -1.90 -21.51 4.70
N GLU A 200 -2.10 -22.73 4.24
CA GLU A 200 -1.07 -23.57 3.67
C GLU A 200 -0.53 -22.98 2.37
N ASP A 201 -1.40 -22.67 1.41
CA ASP A 201 -1.02 -22.07 0.13
C ASP A 201 -0.39 -20.69 0.33
N PHE A 202 -0.96 -19.88 1.23
CA PHE A 202 -0.36 -18.60 1.63
C PHE A 202 1.07 -18.78 2.12
N SER A 203 1.29 -19.75 3.02
CA SER A 203 2.62 -20.02 3.58
C SER A 203 3.58 -20.57 2.53
N HIS A 204 3.12 -21.39 1.60
CA HIS A 204 3.93 -21.91 0.50
C HIS A 204 4.39 -20.79 -0.45
N LEU A 205 3.53 -19.83 -0.76
CA LEU A 205 3.90 -18.66 -1.58
C LEU A 205 4.85 -17.72 -0.82
N LEU A 206 4.67 -17.56 0.50
CA LEU A 206 5.43 -16.65 1.33
C LEU A 206 6.84 -17.19 1.68
N SER A 207 6.97 -18.50 1.95
CA SER A 207 8.19 -19.07 2.52
C SER A 207 9.45 -18.83 1.70
N PRO A 208 9.46 -18.93 0.34
CA PRO A 208 10.63 -18.59 -0.46
C PRO A 208 10.99 -17.10 -0.42
N ALA A 209 10.00 -16.22 -0.34
CA ALA A 209 10.23 -14.78 -0.18
C ALA A 209 10.83 -14.47 1.21
N TYR A 210 10.36 -15.14 2.26
CA TYR A 210 10.97 -15.08 3.59
C TYR A 210 12.42 -15.56 3.57
N LYS A 211 12.71 -16.66 2.86
CA LYS A 211 14.09 -17.13 2.64
C LYS A 211 14.94 -16.05 1.97
N TYR A 212 14.43 -15.38 0.92
CA TYR A 212 15.13 -14.28 0.27
C TYR A 212 15.54 -13.20 1.29
N VAL A 213 14.62 -12.73 2.10
CA VAL A 213 14.88 -11.66 3.09
C VAL A 213 15.98 -12.06 4.08
N ASN A 214 16.05 -13.35 4.45
CA ASN A 214 17.04 -13.83 5.40
C ASN A 214 18.43 -14.10 4.79
N GLU A 215 18.48 -14.52 3.52
CA GLU A 215 19.71 -15.06 2.93
C GLU A 215 20.33 -14.13 1.87
N THR A 216 19.60 -13.14 1.33
CA THR A 216 20.15 -12.24 0.30
C THR A 216 21.32 -11.41 0.81
N GLU A 217 22.32 -11.19 -0.04
CA GLU A 217 23.47 -10.33 0.26
C GLU A 217 23.70 -9.29 -0.84
N PRO A 218 23.93 -8.02 -0.49
CA PRO A 218 23.67 -7.40 0.82
C PRO A 218 22.16 -7.18 1.04
N ARG A 219 21.65 -7.45 2.24
CA ARG A 219 20.23 -7.28 2.57
C ARG A 219 19.89 -5.95 3.24
N VAL A 220 20.86 -5.14 3.55
CA VAL A 220 20.69 -3.81 4.16
C VAL A 220 21.34 -2.77 3.26
N PRO A 221 20.56 -1.85 2.70
CA PRO A 221 19.09 -1.82 2.69
C PRO A 221 18.50 -2.90 1.78
N LEU A 222 17.30 -3.39 2.12
CA LEU A 222 16.64 -4.45 1.37
C LEU A 222 16.33 -4.01 -0.06
N THR A 223 16.57 -4.91 -1.01
CA THR A 223 16.20 -4.76 -2.42
C THR A 223 14.86 -5.44 -2.65
N ASP A 224 13.95 -4.75 -3.30
CA ASP A 224 12.65 -5.32 -3.67
C ASP A 224 12.70 -6.13 -4.97
N TRP A 225 13.70 -5.91 -5.83
CA TRP A 225 13.89 -6.58 -7.11
C TRP A 225 15.09 -7.54 -7.07
N TYR A 226 14.84 -8.82 -7.32
CA TYR A 226 15.83 -9.88 -7.15
C TYR A 226 15.57 -11.10 -8.04
N GLU A 227 16.58 -11.98 -8.18
CA GLU A 227 16.46 -13.26 -8.88
C GLU A 227 15.81 -14.32 -7.99
N ALA A 228 14.70 -14.90 -8.45
CA ALA A 228 13.97 -15.91 -7.70
C ALA A 228 14.72 -17.25 -7.64
N THR A 229 15.71 -17.47 -8.51
CA THR A 229 16.48 -18.72 -8.58
C THR A 229 17.59 -18.82 -7.54
N ASP A 230 18.27 -17.72 -7.23
CA ASP A 230 19.44 -17.68 -6.36
C ASP A 230 19.40 -16.62 -5.24
N GLY A 231 18.35 -15.79 -5.21
CA GLY A 231 18.18 -14.74 -4.21
C GLY A 231 19.11 -13.53 -4.39
N ARG A 232 19.78 -13.39 -5.52
CA ARG A 232 20.70 -12.29 -5.80
C ARG A 232 19.91 -10.99 -6.03
N SER A 233 20.24 -9.98 -5.25
CA SER A 233 19.71 -8.63 -5.42
C SER A 233 20.07 -8.03 -6.79
N ILE A 234 19.12 -7.45 -7.51
CA ILE A 234 19.36 -6.81 -8.81
C ILE A 234 19.55 -5.32 -8.63
N ASN A 235 18.52 -4.62 -8.15
CA ASN A 235 18.51 -3.16 -7.97
C ASN A 235 17.32 -2.74 -7.11
N MET A 236 17.05 -1.41 -7.01
CA MET A 236 15.87 -0.84 -6.35
C MET A 236 15.88 -1.06 -4.83
N ARG A 237 16.86 -0.47 -4.15
CA ARG A 237 17.04 -0.59 -2.70
C ARG A 237 16.30 0.48 -1.93
N ALA A 238 15.91 0.17 -0.69
CA ALA A 238 15.33 1.10 0.27
C ALA A 238 14.08 1.85 -0.27
N ARG A 239 13.19 1.15 -0.95
CA ARG A 239 11.96 1.73 -1.49
C ARG A 239 10.76 1.44 -0.59
N SER A 240 9.80 2.37 -0.57
CA SER A 240 8.56 2.24 0.21
C SER A 240 7.65 1.08 -0.23
N VAL A 241 7.89 0.49 -1.40
CA VAL A 241 7.14 -0.69 -1.90
C VAL A 241 7.21 -1.90 -0.95
N VAL A 242 8.19 -1.95 -0.05
CA VAL A 242 8.23 -2.95 1.04
C VAL A 242 6.99 -2.90 1.95
N GLY A 243 6.16 -1.87 1.87
CA GLY A 243 4.82 -1.85 2.46
C GLY A 243 3.95 -3.05 2.07
N GLY A 244 4.25 -3.74 0.96
CA GLY A 244 3.65 -5.01 0.58
C GLY A 244 3.69 -6.09 1.66
N PHE A 245 4.67 -6.05 2.57
CA PHE A 245 4.74 -6.93 3.74
C PHE A 245 3.51 -6.85 4.65
N PHE A 246 2.80 -5.74 4.62
CA PHE A 246 1.62 -5.50 5.46
C PHE A 246 0.29 -5.80 4.73
N MET A 247 0.31 -6.26 3.48
CA MET A 247 -0.92 -6.47 2.69
C MET A 247 -1.90 -7.43 3.36
N LYS A 248 -1.44 -8.52 3.95
CA LYS A 248 -2.31 -9.47 4.69
C LYS A 248 -2.95 -8.86 5.94
N MET A 249 -2.26 -7.92 6.56
CA MET A 249 -2.81 -7.16 7.70
C MET A 249 -3.85 -6.15 7.22
N LEU A 250 -3.59 -5.46 6.11
CA LEU A 250 -4.54 -4.55 5.48
C LEU A 250 -5.83 -5.28 5.08
N GLU A 251 -5.73 -6.42 4.43
CA GLU A 251 -6.87 -7.27 4.08
C GLU A 251 -7.75 -7.55 5.31
N LYS A 252 -7.12 -7.99 6.41
CA LYS A 252 -7.85 -8.26 7.66
C LYS A 252 -8.50 -7.03 8.29
N GLN A 253 -7.92 -5.85 8.12
CA GLN A 253 -8.43 -4.61 8.69
C GLN A 253 -9.56 -4.00 7.85
N MET A 254 -9.53 -4.14 6.54
CA MET A 254 -10.57 -3.61 5.66
C MET A 254 -11.91 -4.34 5.85
N TYR A 255 -11.90 -5.62 6.23
CA TYR A 255 -13.11 -6.39 6.53
C TYR A 255 -13.70 -6.15 7.94
N LYS A 256 -13.02 -5.40 8.80
CA LYS A 256 -13.63 -5.00 10.07
C LYS A 256 -14.47 -3.75 9.84
N PRO A 257 -15.76 -3.72 10.30
CA PRO A 257 -16.46 -2.47 10.41
C PRO A 257 -15.54 -1.51 11.17
N SER A 258 -15.31 -0.33 10.60
CA SER A 258 -14.44 0.67 11.17
C SER A 258 -14.65 0.73 12.68
N PHE A 259 -13.61 0.41 13.45
CA PHE A 259 -13.52 0.89 14.80
C PHE A 259 -13.40 2.41 14.67
N ARG A 260 -14.57 3.08 14.69
CA ARG A 260 -14.59 4.46 15.14
C ARG A 260 -14.47 4.32 16.67
N PRO A 261 -13.38 4.76 17.30
CA PRO A 261 -13.52 5.22 18.66
C PRO A 261 -14.69 6.21 18.58
N GLU A 262 -15.74 6.01 19.39
CA GLU A 262 -16.66 7.12 19.60
C GLU A 262 -15.79 8.34 19.88
N PRO A 263 -16.02 9.46 19.17
CA PRO A 263 -15.26 10.66 19.49
C PRO A 263 -15.45 10.83 20.99
N ALA A 264 -14.40 10.64 21.79
CA ALA A 264 -14.38 11.23 23.11
C ALA A 264 -14.85 12.65 22.87
N GLU A 265 -15.88 13.12 23.58
CA GLU A 265 -16.33 14.51 23.45
C GLU A 265 -15.08 15.35 23.56
N GLU A 266 -14.59 15.81 22.39
CA GLU A 266 -13.38 16.64 22.38
C GLU A 266 -13.78 17.92 23.12
N PRO A 267 -13.08 18.27 24.19
CA PRO A 267 -13.27 19.59 24.75
C PRO A 267 -13.04 20.55 23.57
N VAL A 268 -14.03 21.39 23.27
CA VAL A 268 -13.96 22.37 22.20
C VAL A 268 -12.76 23.26 22.48
N VAL A 269 -11.61 22.89 21.91
CA VAL A 269 -10.45 23.77 21.87
C VAL A 269 -10.73 24.70 20.71
N GLU A 270 -10.95 25.99 21.00
CA GLU A 270 -11.06 26.99 19.94
C GLU A 270 -9.80 26.85 19.07
N ALA A 271 -9.99 26.37 17.85
CA ALA A 271 -8.91 26.25 16.89
C ALA A 271 -8.38 27.66 16.60
N LYS A 272 -7.11 27.92 16.88
CA LYS A 272 -6.46 29.15 16.42
C LYS A 272 -6.60 29.16 14.89
N SER A 273 -7.23 30.19 14.35
CA SER A 273 -7.45 30.34 12.89
C SER A 273 -6.13 30.57 12.12
N THR A 274 -5.04 30.91 12.83
CA THR A 274 -3.70 31.13 12.26
C THR A 274 -2.62 30.79 13.27
N TYR A 275 -1.50 30.23 12.80
CA TYR A 275 -0.28 30.00 13.56
C TYR A 275 0.96 30.41 12.74
N ARG A 276 2.11 30.55 13.38
CA ARG A 276 3.39 30.81 12.72
C ARG A 276 4.36 29.66 13.01
N ASN A 277 5.13 29.27 12.01
CA ASN A 277 6.27 28.39 12.18
C ASN A 277 7.54 29.18 12.52
N PRO A 278 8.42 28.60 13.35
CA PRO A 278 8.26 27.33 14.08
C PRO A 278 7.25 27.46 15.23
N VAL A 279 6.49 26.39 15.52
CA VAL A 279 5.58 26.32 16.68
C VAL A 279 6.34 26.07 17.99
N ILE A 280 7.58 25.57 17.91
CA ILE A 280 8.59 25.49 18.96
C ILE A 280 9.85 26.12 18.39
N ASP A 281 10.43 27.12 19.04
CA ASP A 281 11.49 27.98 18.52
C ASP A 281 12.92 27.62 19.00
N TYR A 282 13.06 26.41 19.55
CA TYR A 282 14.36 25.86 19.97
C TYR A 282 14.53 24.43 19.40
N SER A 283 15.76 23.89 19.53
CA SER A 283 16.13 22.62 18.92
C SER A 283 15.42 21.43 19.57
N LEU A 284 14.66 20.69 18.76
CA LEU A 284 14.07 19.40 19.08
C LEU A 284 14.25 18.48 17.86
N PRO A 285 15.45 17.91 17.65
CA PRO A 285 15.73 17.08 16.48
C PRO A 285 14.95 15.76 16.52
N ASP A 286 14.70 15.19 15.34
CA ASP A 286 14.07 13.88 15.14
C ASP A 286 12.79 13.69 15.98
N PRO A 287 11.81 14.60 15.92
CA PRO A 287 10.64 14.52 16.76
C PRO A 287 9.71 13.38 16.35
N THR A 288 9.23 12.64 17.33
CA THR A 288 8.12 11.70 17.19
C THR A 288 6.91 12.18 17.97
N ILE A 289 5.70 11.95 17.48
CA ILE A 289 4.46 12.43 18.11
C ILE A 289 3.44 11.30 18.18
N ILE A 290 2.81 11.15 19.34
CA ILE A 290 1.68 10.24 19.54
C ILE A 290 0.50 10.98 20.16
N LYS A 291 -0.73 10.69 19.71
CA LYS A 291 -1.96 11.15 20.38
C LYS A 291 -2.33 10.11 21.44
N ALA A 292 -2.44 10.52 22.69
CA ALA A 292 -2.84 9.67 23.81
C ALA A 292 -4.35 9.73 24.07
N ASP A 293 -4.86 8.78 24.85
CA ASP A 293 -6.28 8.65 25.19
C ASP A 293 -6.82 9.82 26.04
N ASP A 294 -5.95 10.59 26.69
CA ASP A 294 -6.28 11.80 27.44
C ASP A 294 -6.51 13.05 26.54
N GLY A 295 -6.43 12.84 25.19
CA GLY A 295 -6.65 13.87 24.19
C GLY A 295 -5.45 14.79 23.93
N TYR A 296 -4.30 14.56 24.57
CA TYR A 296 -3.06 15.29 24.28
C TYR A 296 -2.24 14.59 23.20
N PHE A 297 -1.49 15.38 22.45
CA PHE A 297 -0.37 14.95 21.65
C PHE A 297 0.89 15.04 22.50
N TYR A 298 1.69 13.99 22.51
CA TYR A 298 2.97 13.93 23.19
C TYR A 298 4.09 13.85 22.15
N LEU A 299 5.06 14.76 22.26
CA LEU A 299 6.23 14.83 21.40
C LEU A 299 7.46 14.43 22.20
N TYR A 300 8.26 13.54 21.64
CA TYR A 300 9.58 13.15 22.12
C TYR A 300 10.61 13.54 21.06
N ALA A 301 11.82 13.93 21.47
CA ALA A 301 12.87 14.32 20.53
C ALA A 301 14.24 13.80 20.95
N THR A 302 15.18 13.78 20.01
CA THR A 302 16.60 13.54 20.28
C THR A 302 17.11 14.49 21.38
N GLU A 303 18.00 13.98 22.23
CA GLU A 303 18.46 14.73 23.41
C GLU A 303 19.47 15.85 23.09
N ASP A 304 19.00 16.96 22.54
CA ASP A 304 19.65 18.27 22.74
C ASP A 304 19.33 18.80 24.14
N ILE A 305 18.14 18.45 24.66
CA ILE A 305 17.80 18.55 26.09
C ILE A 305 17.99 17.14 26.67
N ARG A 306 18.89 17.04 27.67
CA ARG A 306 19.29 15.74 28.22
C ARG A 306 18.11 14.91 28.71
N ASN A 307 18.21 13.57 28.50
CA ASN A 307 17.24 12.55 28.89
C ASN A 307 15.95 12.52 28.05
N THR A 308 16.01 12.92 26.78
CA THR A 308 14.89 12.85 25.81
C THR A 308 13.69 13.70 26.27
N PRO A 309 13.60 14.96 25.82
CA PRO A 309 12.56 15.90 26.26
C PRO A 309 11.16 15.43 25.84
N ILE A 310 10.17 15.72 26.67
CA ILE A 310 8.78 15.47 26.41
C ILE A 310 8.00 16.78 26.42
N HIS A 311 7.26 17.01 25.34
CA HIS A 311 6.32 18.11 25.22
C HIS A 311 4.92 17.56 25.00
N ARG A 312 3.90 18.33 25.40
CA ARG A 312 2.51 17.98 25.10
C ARG A 312 1.75 19.15 24.50
N SER A 313 0.77 18.85 23.68
CA SER A 313 -0.12 19.85 23.08
C SER A 313 -1.52 19.26 22.89
N ARG A 314 -2.56 20.11 22.92
CA ARG A 314 -3.92 19.72 22.51
C ARG A 314 -4.23 20.02 21.04
N ASN A 315 -3.43 20.89 20.40
CA ASN A 315 -3.75 21.44 19.08
C ASN A 315 -2.56 21.45 18.10
N LEU A 316 -1.41 20.84 18.47
CA LEU A 316 -0.18 20.80 17.70
C LEU A 316 0.47 22.19 17.42
N VAL A 317 -0.02 23.24 18.07
CA VAL A 317 0.46 24.61 17.93
C VAL A 317 1.05 25.14 19.24
N ASP A 318 0.30 24.99 20.33
CA ASP A 318 0.71 25.41 21.65
C ASP A 318 1.31 24.20 22.39
N TRP A 319 2.63 24.19 22.57
CA TRP A 319 3.38 23.12 23.19
C TRP A 319 3.86 23.50 24.58
N GLU A 320 3.75 22.58 25.52
CA GLU A 320 4.20 22.68 26.89
C GLU A 320 5.27 21.61 27.14
N GLU A 321 6.47 22.02 27.57
CA GLU A 321 7.47 21.08 28.07
C GLU A 321 7.02 20.52 29.41
N ILE A 322 6.99 19.20 29.55
CA ILE A 322 6.48 18.54 30.75
C ILE A 322 7.52 17.67 31.45
N GLY A 323 8.73 17.62 30.93
CA GLY A 323 9.84 16.87 31.51
C GLY A 323 10.59 16.02 30.48
N THR A 324 11.16 14.92 30.93
CA THR A 324 11.99 14.04 30.12
C THR A 324 11.59 12.59 30.28
N ALA A 325 11.85 11.77 29.26
CA ALA A 325 11.52 10.33 29.26
C ALA A 325 12.36 9.52 30.25
N PHE A 326 13.56 10.01 30.57
CA PHE A 326 14.46 9.41 31.55
C PHE A 326 14.87 10.42 32.61
N THR A 327 15.38 9.91 33.72
CA THR A 327 16.12 10.70 34.76
C THR A 327 17.57 10.21 34.77
N GLU A 328 18.43 10.86 35.53
CA GLU A 328 19.82 10.40 35.73
C GLU A 328 19.88 8.97 36.32
N GLU A 329 18.86 8.59 37.10
CA GLU A 329 18.77 7.28 37.74
C GLU A 329 18.19 6.21 36.82
N THR A 330 17.28 6.60 35.90
CA THR A 330 16.61 5.67 34.98
C THR A 330 17.23 5.65 33.58
N ARG A 331 18.22 6.50 33.32
CA ARG A 331 18.93 6.54 32.05
C ARG A 331 19.58 5.20 31.72
N PRO A 332 19.49 4.70 30.47
CA PRO A 332 20.13 3.47 30.05
C PRO A 332 21.63 3.45 30.36
N THR A 333 22.11 2.38 31.00
CA THR A 333 23.50 2.24 31.41
C THR A 333 24.42 1.63 30.36
N PHE A 334 23.84 1.05 29.29
CA PHE A 334 24.61 0.47 28.18
C PHE A 334 25.16 1.56 27.22
N GLU A 335 24.63 2.79 27.29
CA GLU A 335 25.10 3.96 26.55
C GLU A 335 25.55 5.10 27.48
N PRO A 336 26.58 4.88 28.33
CA PRO A 336 26.92 5.84 29.40
C PRO A 336 27.51 7.15 28.88
N LYS A 337 27.93 7.22 27.61
CA LYS A 337 28.59 8.39 26.99
C LYS A 337 27.93 8.87 25.72
N GLY A 338 27.00 8.12 25.16
CA GLY A 338 26.24 8.48 23.96
C GLY A 338 25.03 9.34 24.27
N GLY A 339 24.47 9.99 23.23
CA GLY A 339 23.17 10.60 23.25
C GLY A 339 22.07 9.58 23.01
N LEU A 340 20.86 9.87 23.47
CA LEU A 340 19.65 9.14 23.12
C LEU A 340 19.05 9.82 21.89
N TRP A 341 19.00 9.09 20.76
CA TRP A 341 18.74 9.68 19.45
C TRP A 341 17.50 9.09 18.78
N ALA A 342 16.85 9.94 17.99
CA ALA A 342 15.75 9.58 17.10
C ALA A 342 14.69 8.69 17.78
N PRO A 343 14.08 9.16 18.89
CA PRO A 343 13.07 8.39 19.59
C PRO A 343 11.87 8.10 18.69
N ASP A 344 11.22 6.95 18.91
CA ASP A 344 9.96 6.62 18.26
C ASP A 344 8.99 6.07 19.31
N ILE A 345 7.88 6.78 19.54
CA ILE A 345 6.86 6.43 20.53
C ILE A 345 5.69 5.71 19.90
N ASN A 346 5.33 4.55 20.42
CA ASN A 346 4.24 3.71 19.94
C ASN A 346 3.33 3.25 21.07
N TYR A 347 2.08 2.91 20.75
CA TYR A 347 1.16 2.27 21.69
C TYR A 347 0.95 0.82 21.27
N ILE A 348 1.48 -0.11 22.07
CA ILE A 348 1.53 -1.54 21.74
C ILE A 348 0.98 -2.34 22.91
N ASN A 349 -0.04 -3.17 22.67
CA ASN A 349 -0.64 -4.06 23.69
C ASN A 349 -1.03 -3.35 25.00
N GLY A 350 -1.57 -2.14 24.92
CA GLY A 350 -2.01 -1.39 26.08
C GLY A 350 -0.90 -0.61 26.80
N GLN A 351 0.29 -0.50 26.25
CA GLN A 351 1.44 0.20 26.81
C GLN A 351 2.07 1.17 25.81
N TYR A 352 2.55 2.30 26.30
CA TYR A 352 3.40 3.19 25.51
C TYR A 352 4.83 2.64 25.53
N VAL A 353 5.38 2.43 24.35
CA VAL A 353 6.73 1.88 24.14
C VAL A 353 7.55 2.92 23.39
N LEU A 354 8.63 3.39 24.00
CA LEU A 354 9.58 4.32 23.41
C LEU A 354 10.81 3.54 22.91
N TYR A 355 11.09 3.61 21.63
CA TYR A 355 12.35 3.18 21.02
C TYR A 355 13.30 4.37 20.95
N TYR A 356 14.62 4.17 21.12
CA TYR A 356 15.62 5.22 21.11
C TYR A 356 17.02 4.68 20.81
#